data_69ade8121d28e44d1a96211d04c9a764
#
_entry.id   69ade8121d28e44d1a96211d04c9a764
#
_cell.length_a   1.000
_cell.length_b   1.000
_cell.length_c   1.000
_cell.angle_alpha   90.00
_cell.angle_beta   90.00
_cell.angle_gamma   90.00
#
_symmetry.space_group_name_H-M   'P 1'
#
loop_
_entity.id
_entity.type
_entity.pdbx_description
1 polymer ?
#
loop_
_entity_poly.entity_id
_entity_poly.type
_entity_poly.pdbx_seq_one_letter_code
_entity_poly.pdbx_strand_id
1 'polypeptide(L)'
;MGEGFGPWEMGDDKTIMPLIDAANIACGGHAGDPSTMRRCVELAKRHKTEIGAHVSYPDKQGFGRRSMDLRGQELVDLMLYQIGALDGIARAYGSRVTFVKPHGALYHAMLADPGIMNDIMRAVSYWHSDLDLVVLATPRDRKTLQLAVEHGLTLRYEAFADRGYTSRGLLLGRDKPGALLSPAEAAKQAVAISQNKLRTARGRRIPVNADTLCVHSDTPGAIKMIRAIRQALDGN
;
A
#
# COMPACT_ATOMS: atom_id res chain seq x y z
N MET A 1 6.01 5.55 -2.83
CA MET A 1 6.74 6.13 -3.99
C MET A 1 6.12 7.47 -4.34
N GLY A 2 6.91 8.38 -4.93
CA GLY A 2 6.38 9.70 -5.28
C GLY A 2 5.98 10.56 -4.09
N GLU A 3 6.64 10.39 -2.97
CA GLU A 3 6.30 11.06 -1.71
C GLU A 3 7.03 12.40 -1.51
N GLY A 4 7.75 12.89 -2.53
CA GLY A 4 8.23 14.27 -2.62
C GLY A 4 7.09 15.27 -2.86
N PHE A 5 7.39 16.56 -2.71
CA PHE A 5 6.45 17.65 -3.00
C PHE A 5 7.22 18.93 -3.35
N GLY A 6 7.01 19.49 -4.52
CA GLY A 6 7.74 20.66 -5.01
C GLY A 6 9.26 20.41 -5.01
N PRO A 7 10.05 21.21 -4.29
CA PRO A 7 11.49 21.04 -4.20
C PRO A 7 11.93 19.98 -3.20
N TRP A 8 11.04 19.49 -2.35
CA TRP A 8 11.37 18.46 -1.35
C TRP A 8 11.29 17.06 -1.95
N GLU A 9 12.39 16.33 -1.83
CA GLU A 9 12.49 14.93 -2.23
C GLU A 9 12.36 14.01 -1.01
N MET A 10 11.63 12.92 -1.16
CA MET A 10 11.52 11.88 -0.15
C MET A 10 11.62 10.51 -0.81
N GLY A 11 12.54 9.69 -0.29
CA GLY A 11 12.85 8.38 -0.87
C GLY A 11 13.73 8.49 -2.13
N ASP A 12 14.09 7.34 -2.67
CA ASP A 12 14.89 7.22 -3.90
C ASP A 12 14.09 6.38 -4.91
N ASP A 13 13.10 7.01 -5.52
CA ASP A 13 12.21 6.37 -6.47
C ASP A 13 12.96 5.75 -7.67
N LYS A 14 14.04 6.40 -8.12
CA LYS A 14 14.85 5.94 -9.25
C LYS A 14 15.56 4.62 -8.97
N THR A 15 16.12 4.49 -7.77
CA THR A 15 16.84 3.28 -7.35
C THR A 15 15.88 2.16 -6.95
N ILE A 16 14.71 2.49 -6.40
CA ILE A 16 13.74 1.50 -5.91
C ILE A 16 12.89 0.92 -7.05
N MET A 17 12.43 1.75 -8.00
CA MET A 17 11.49 1.33 -9.05
C MET A 17 11.94 0.06 -9.81
N PRO A 18 13.21 -0.11 -10.23
CA PRO A 18 13.66 -1.33 -10.90
C PRO A 18 13.71 -2.59 -10.01
N LEU A 19 13.50 -2.43 -8.70
CA LEU A 19 13.57 -3.53 -7.73
C LEU A 19 12.19 -4.04 -7.27
N ILE A 20 11.10 -3.47 -7.78
CA ILE A 20 9.73 -3.76 -7.34
C ILE A 20 8.82 -4.11 -8.50
N ASP A 21 7.78 -4.90 -8.25
CA ASP A 21 6.81 -5.31 -9.28
C ASP A 21 5.62 -4.35 -9.33
N ALA A 22 5.30 -3.67 -8.20
CA ALA A 22 4.20 -2.74 -8.07
C ALA A 22 4.59 -1.53 -7.21
N ALA A 23 4.19 -0.33 -7.61
CA ALA A 23 4.49 0.93 -6.94
C ALA A 23 3.21 1.60 -6.43
N ASN A 24 3.11 1.83 -5.11
CA ASN A 24 2.08 2.69 -4.54
C ASN A 24 2.52 4.15 -4.72
N ILE A 25 1.91 4.88 -5.65
CA ILE A 25 2.30 6.27 -5.98
C ILE A 25 1.40 7.25 -5.25
N ALA A 26 1.97 8.17 -4.49
CA ALA A 26 1.25 9.22 -3.77
C ALA A 26 0.45 10.11 -4.72
N CYS A 27 -0.80 10.40 -4.35
CA CYS A 27 -1.79 11.06 -5.19
C CYS A 27 -2.12 12.49 -4.75
N GLY A 28 -1.21 13.17 -4.03
CA GLY A 28 -1.36 14.56 -3.60
C GLY A 28 -2.06 14.76 -2.25
N GLY A 29 -2.61 13.72 -1.63
CA GLY A 29 -3.26 13.80 -0.31
C GLY A 29 -2.25 13.96 0.82
N HIS A 30 -1.39 12.96 1.04
CA HIS A 30 -0.33 13.01 2.06
C HIS A 30 1.00 13.53 1.53
N ALA A 31 1.26 13.32 0.26
CA ALA A 31 2.47 13.70 -0.47
C ALA A 31 2.20 13.66 -1.97
N GLY A 32 3.21 14.00 -2.75
CA GLY A 32 3.11 14.04 -4.20
C GLY A 32 2.52 15.35 -4.73
N ASP A 33 2.86 15.63 -5.96
CA ASP A 33 2.34 16.71 -6.81
C ASP A 33 2.26 16.24 -8.26
N PRO A 34 1.63 16.97 -9.19
CA PRO A 34 1.47 16.51 -10.57
C PRO A 34 2.79 16.15 -11.27
N SER A 35 3.86 16.90 -11.03
CA SER A 35 5.18 16.63 -11.61
C SER A 35 5.83 15.38 -11.02
N THR A 36 5.65 15.17 -9.74
CA THR A 36 6.15 13.96 -9.02
C THR A 36 5.39 12.73 -9.49
N MET A 37 4.05 12.78 -9.59
CA MET A 37 3.23 11.68 -10.14
C MET A 37 3.70 11.32 -11.56
N ARG A 38 3.87 12.31 -12.44
CA ARG A 38 4.36 12.10 -13.82
C ARG A 38 5.71 11.38 -13.82
N ARG A 39 6.70 11.87 -13.04
CA ARG A 39 8.02 11.24 -12.96
C ARG A 39 7.94 9.78 -12.51
N CYS A 40 7.10 9.47 -11.52
CA CYS A 40 6.89 8.10 -11.05
C CYS A 40 6.21 7.22 -12.10
N VAL A 41 5.22 7.74 -12.83
CA VAL A 41 4.56 7.04 -13.94
C VAL A 41 5.56 6.69 -15.06
N GLU A 42 6.41 7.65 -15.45
CA GLU A 42 7.45 7.41 -16.48
C GLU A 42 8.46 6.35 -16.02
N LEU A 43 8.87 6.37 -14.74
CA LEU A 43 9.75 5.35 -14.16
C LEU A 43 9.06 3.98 -14.13
N ALA A 44 7.84 3.91 -13.64
CA ALA A 44 7.07 2.67 -13.58
C ALA A 44 6.89 2.03 -14.97
N LYS A 45 6.52 2.85 -15.97
CA LYS A 45 6.41 2.40 -17.37
C LYS A 45 7.74 1.84 -17.90
N ARG A 46 8.86 2.55 -17.65
CA ARG A 46 10.21 2.12 -18.08
C ARG A 46 10.61 0.77 -17.51
N HIS A 47 10.26 0.53 -16.26
CA HIS A 47 10.61 -0.70 -15.53
C HIS A 47 9.52 -1.77 -15.54
N LYS A 48 8.40 -1.52 -16.25
CA LYS A 48 7.23 -2.42 -16.31
C LYS A 48 6.64 -2.71 -14.93
N THR A 49 6.74 -1.73 -14.01
CA THR A 49 6.20 -1.79 -12.66
C THR A 49 4.72 -1.42 -12.70
N GLU A 50 3.87 -2.17 -12.03
CA GLU A 50 2.46 -1.82 -11.88
C GLU A 50 2.26 -0.50 -11.13
N ILE A 51 1.24 0.26 -11.50
CA ILE A 51 0.93 1.56 -10.90
C ILE A 51 -0.30 1.42 -10.00
N GLY A 52 -0.11 1.69 -8.71
CA GLY A 52 -1.19 1.79 -7.74
C GLY A 52 -1.40 3.20 -7.22
N ALA A 53 -2.66 3.60 -7.09
CA ALA A 53 -3.01 4.87 -6.49
C ALA A 53 -2.93 4.79 -4.95
N HIS A 54 -1.97 5.54 -4.37
CA HIS A 54 -1.75 5.58 -2.92
C HIS A 54 -2.51 6.75 -2.30
N VAL A 55 -3.82 6.57 -2.17
CA VAL A 55 -4.77 7.57 -1.70
C VAL A 55 -4.72 7.75 -0.19
N SER A 56 -4.97 8.95 0.32
CA SER A 56 -4.88 9.23 1.74
C SER A 56 -5.85 10.33 2.17
N TYR A 57 -5.95 10.53 3.48
CA TYR A 57 -6.49 11.78 3.99
C TYR A 57 -5.67 12.99 3.51
N PRO A 58 -6.28 14.20 3.35
CA PRO A 58 -5.61 15.41 2.87
C PRO A 58 -4.77 16.04 3.98
N ASP A 59 -3.71 15.33 4.41
CA ASP A 59 -2.87 15.67 5.56
C ASP A 59 -1.38 15.66 5.19
N LYS A 60 -0.96 16.63 4.38
CA LYS A 60 0.46 16.74 3.98
C LYS A 60 1.39 16.98 5.19
N GLN A 61 0.96 17.77 6.17
CA GLN A 61 1.76 18.07 7.36
C GLN A 61 1.98 16.85 8.26
N GLY A 62 0.97 15.99 8.38
CA GLY A 62 1.03 14.75 9.15
C GLY A 62 1.38 13.54 8.29
N PHE A 63 1.74 13.75 7.02
CA PHE A 63 2.05 12.68 6.07
C PHE A 63 0.93 11.63 5.98
N GLY A 64 -0.34 12.07 6.06
CA GLY A 64 -1.52 11.19 6.03
C GLY A 64 -1.62 10.23 7.22
N ARG A 65 -0.86 10.47 8.31
CA ARG A 65 -0.83 9.57 9.48
C ARG A 65 -1.66 10.05 10.65
N ARG A 66 -2.25 11.24 10.56
CA ARG A 66 -3.23 11.73 11.54
C ARG A 66 -4.63 11.30 11.13
N SER A 67 -5.40 10.83 12.11
CA SER A 67 -6.80 10.44 11.88
C SER A 67 -7.64 11.66 11.53
N MET A 68 -8.54 11.50 10.56
CA MET A 68 -9.53 12.50 10.15
C MET A 68 -10.90 11.84 10.07
N ASP A 69 -11.94 12.57 10.47
CA ASP A 69 -13.32 12.07 10.40
C ASP A 69 -13.96 12.48 9.05
N LEU A 70 -13.51 11.85 7.99
CA LEU A 70 -14.06 11.97 6.64
C LEU A 70 -14.80 10.67 6.30
N ARG A 71 -16.08 10.79 5.90
CA ARG A 71 -16.99 9.66 5.67
C ARG A 71 -17.95 9.93 4.53
N GLY A 72 -18.64 8.88 4.09
CA GLY A 72 -19.71 8.98 3.13
C GLY A 72 -19.25 9.59 1.81
N GLN A 73 -20.04 10.50 1.27
CA GLN A 73 -19.75 11.10 -0.04
C GLN A 73 -18.47 11.92 -0.05
N GLU A 74 -18.14 12.61 1.04
CA GLU A 74 -16.91 13.41 1.12
C GLU A 74 -15.66 12.55 1.00
N LEU A 75 -15.62 11.37 1.62
CA LEU A 75 -14.51 10.42 1.46
C LEU A 75 -14.46 9.84 0.05
N VAL A 76 -15.61 9.51 -0.53
CA VAL A 76 -15.70 9.02 -1.91
C VAL A 76 -15.14 10.05 -2.88
N ASP A 77 -15.57 11.30 -2.79
CA ASP A 77 -15.13 12.39 -3.69
C ASP A 77 -13.62 12.64 -3.55
N LEU A 78 -13.09 12.61 -2.33
CA LEU A 78 -11.66 12.71 -2.07
C LEU A 78 -10.86 11.58 -2.75
N MET A 79 -11.37 10.36 -2.70
CA MET A 79 -10.73 9.22 -3.36
C MET A 79 -10.82 9.31 -4.87
N LEU A 80 -11.99 9.65 -5.42
CA LEU A 80 -12.19 9.86 -6.86
C LEU A 80 -11.21 10.90 -7.41
N TYR A 81 -11.04 12.02 -6.70
CA TYR A 81 -10.08 13.05 -7.06
C TYR A 81 -8.65 12.50 -7.13
N GLN A 82 -8.20 11.78 -6.11
CA GLN A 82 -6.83 11.28 -6.04
C GLN A 82 -6.55 10.18 -7.06
N ILE A 83 -7.46 9.22 -7.21
CA ILE A 83 -7.31 8.14 -8.20
C ILE A 83 -7.34 8.73 -9.60
N GLY A 84 -8.31 9.60 -9.89
CA GLY A 84 -8.47 10.25 -11.18
C GLY A 84 -7.27 11.11 -11.60
N ALA A 85 -6.67 11.83 -10.64
CA ALA A 85 -5.46 12.61 -10.89
C ALA A 85 -4.29 11.74 -11.37
N LEU A 86 -4.02 10.62 -10.66
CA LEU A 86 -2.93 9.71 -11.05
C LEU A 86 -3.26 8.94 -12.32
N ASP A 87 -4.48 8.41 -12.47
CA ASP A 87 -4.88 7.63 -13.65
C ASP A 87 -4.92 8.50 -14.92
N GLY A 88 -5.38 9.75 -14.81
CA GLY A 88 -5.32 10.71 -15.90
C GLY A 88 -3.89 10.97 -16.39
N ILE A 89 -2.94 11.16 -15.46
CA ILE A 89 -1.52 11.27 -15.78
C ILE A 89 -0.99 9.96 -16.38
N ALA A 90 -1.30 8.81 -15.77
CA ALA A 90 -0.84 7.52 -16.26
C ALA A 90 -1.30 7.25 -17.69
N ARG A 91 -2.57 7.52 -18.01
CA ARG A 91 -3.13 7.37 -19.37
C ARG A 91 -2.48 8.31 -20.37
N ALA A 92 -2.22 9.57 -20.01
CA ALA A 92 -1.53 10.53 -20.87
C ALA A 92 -0.11 10.04 -21.26
N TYR A 93 0.53 9.24 -20.40
CA TYR A 93 1.85 8.65 -20.66
C TYR A 93 1.79 7.18 -21.14
N GLY A 94 0.62 6.71 -21.56
CA GLY A 94 0.42 5.37 -22.14
C GLY A 94 0.60 4.25 -21.13
N SER A 95 0.13 4.47 -19.91
CA SER A 95 0.01 3.49 -18.83
C SER A 95 -1.37 3.62 -18.17
N ARG A 96 -1.62 2.95 -17.05
CA ARG A 96 -2.85 3.05 -16.28
C ARG A 96 -2.63 2.68 -14.82
N VAL A 97 -3.49 3.15 -13.94
CA VAL A 97 -3.59 2.62 -12.58
C VAL A 97 -4.24 1.24 -12.64
N THR A 98 -3.75 0.27 -11.87
CA THR A 98 -4.26 -1.11 -11.83
C THR A 98 -4.76 -1.51 -10.44
N PHE A 99 -4.40 -0.78 -9.41
CA PHE A 99 -4.88 -1.03 -8.05
C PHE A 99 -4.91 0.25 -7.21
N VAL A 100 -5.66 0.21 -6.12
CA VAL A 100 -5.75 1.27 -5.13
C VAL A 100 -5.31 0.74 -3.78
N LYS A 101 -4.46 1.50 -3.10
CA LYS A 101 -4.04 1.21 -1.73
C LYS A 101 -4.16 2.46 -0.86
N PRO A 102 -5.06 2.49 0.12
CA PRO A 102 -5.10 3.57 1.09
C PRO A 102 -3.78 3.69 1.88
N HIS A 103 -3.38 4.93 2.18
CA HIS A 103 -2.17 5.23 2.94
C HIS A 103 -2.48 5.54 4.40
N GLY A 104 -1.57 5.20 5.29
CA GLY A 104 -1.45 5.72 6.64
C GLY A 104 -2.72 5.57 7.48
N ALA A 105 -3.23 6.68 8.01
CA ALA A 105 -4.41 6.67 8.88
C ALA A 105 -5.67 6.17 8.15
N LEU A 106 -5.83 6.47 6.86
CA LEU A 106 -6.96 5.99 6.06
C LEU A 106 -6.95 4.46 5.92
N TYR A 107 -5.75 3.85 5.74
CA TYR A 107 -5.62 2.39 5.70
C TYR A 107 -6.05 1.74 7.02
N HIS A 108 -5.62 2.30 8.15
CA HIS A 108 -6.03 1.80 9.46
C HIS A 108 -7.51 2.02 9.73
N ALA A 109 -8.07 3.15 9.34
CA ALA A 109 -9.51 3.44 9.45
C ALA A 109 -10.33 2.45 8.61
N MET A 110 -9.92 2.17 7.38
CA MET A 110 -10.53 1.15 6.52
C MET A 110 -10.61 -0.22 7.19
N LEU A 111 -9.53 -0.64 7.86
CA LEU A 111 -9.49 -1.96 8.53
C LEU A 111 -10.30 -2.00 9.83
N ALA A 112 -10.53 -0.86 10.47
CA ALA A 112 -11.21 -0.76 11.76
C ALA A 112 -12.70 -0.46 11.66
N ASP A 113 -13.14 0.23 10.60
CA ASP A 113 -14.50 0.74 10.44
C ASP A 113 -15.14 0.23 9.14
N PRO A 114 -16.17 -0.64 9.24
CA PRO A 114 -16.86 -1.18 8.05
C PRO A 114 -17.53 -0.10 7.18
N GLY A 115 -17.94 1.05 7.75
CA GLY A 115 -18.51 2.16 7.01
C GLY A 115 -17.46 2.83 6.12
N ILE A 116 -16.27 3.09 6.66
CA ILE A 116 -15.13 3.62 5.88
C ILE A 116 -14.69 2.61 4.81
N MET A 117 -14.64 1.32 5.14
CA MET A 117 -14.36 0.27 4.16
C MET A 117 -15.37 0.31 3.00
N ASN A 118 -16.65 0.41 3.31
CA ASN A 118 -17.74 0.52 2.32
C ASN A 118 -17.58 1.77 1.43
N ASP A 119 -17.28 2.93 2.02
CA ASP A 119 -17.09 4.17 1.26
C ASP A 119 -15.89 4.08 0.31
N ILE A 120 -14.79 3.46 0.76
CA ILE A 120 -13.59 3.20 -0.05
C ILE A 120 -13.92 2.25 -1.21
N MET A 121 -14.61 1.13 -0.93
CA MET A 121 -15.01 0.17 -1.96
C MET A 121 -15.94 0.81 -2.98
N ARG A 122 -16.90 1.62 -2.52
CA ARG A 122 -17.76 2.41 -3.41
C ARG A 122 -16.97 3.34 -4.32
N ALA A 123 -15.98 4.06 -3.80
CA ALA A 123 -15.14 4.92 -4.62
C ALA A 123 -14.37 4.13 -5.69
N VAL A 124 -13.77 2.98 -5.33
CA VAL A 124 -13.00 2.16 -6.26
C VAL A 124 -13.92 1.53 -7.31
N SER A 125 -15.15 1.16 -6.98
CA SER A 125 -16.10 0.52 -7.90
C SER A 125 -16.50 1.41 -9.09
N TYR A 126 -16.30 2.74 -9.02
CA TYR A 126 -16.51 3.63 -10.19
C TYR A 126 -15.54 3.37 -11.34
N TRP A 127 -14.41 2.69 -11.11
CA TRP A 127 -13.50 2.19 -12.17
C TRP A 127 -13.86 0.77 -12.63
N HIS A 128 -15.01 0.25 -12.20
CA HIS A 128 -15.46 -1.13 -12.49
C HIS A 128 -14.40 -2.18 -12.09
N SER A 129 -14.27 -3.25 -12.87
CA SER A 129 -13.33 -4.34 -12.59
C SER A 129 -11.86 -4.05 -12.91
N ASP A 130 -11.53 -2.80 -13.30
CA ASP A 130 -10.18 -2.45 -13.75
C ASP A 130 -9.20 -2.18 -12.61
N LEU A 131 -9.68 -2.03 -11.37
CA LEU A 131 -8.87 -1.73 -10.21
C LEU A 131 -9.06 -2.76 -9.10
N ASP A 132 -7.96 -3.33 -8.62
CA ASP A 132 -7.95 -4.09 -7.36
C ASP A 132 -7.92 -3.14 -6.16
N LEU A 133 -8.59 -3.50 -5.06
CA LEU A 133 -8.39 -2.85 -3.77
C LEU A 133 -7.41 -3.65 -2.92
N VAL A 134 -6.31 -3.02 -2.51
CA VAL A 134 -5.31 -3.64 -1.63
C VAL A 134 -5.77 -3.57 -0.18
N VAL A 135 -5.82 -4.72 0.47
CA VAL A 135 -6.21 -4.90 1.87
C VAL A 135 -5.22 -5.78 2.62
N LEU A 136 -5.16 -5.65 3.94
CA LEU A 136 -4.30 -6.48 4.78
C LEU A 136 -4.76 -7.95 4.75
N ALA A 137 -3.86 -8.84 4.43
CA ALA A 137 -4.09 -10.28 4.55
C ALA A 137 -4.23 -10.67 6.04
N THR A 138 -5.44 -11.03 6.44
CA THR A 138 -5.76 -11.48 7.80
C THR A 138 -6.36 -12.88 7.79
N PRO A 139 -6.22 -13.68 8.88
CA PRO A 139 -6.75 -15.03 8.91
C PRO A 139 -8.27 -15.16 8.82
N ARG A 140 -9.03 -14.04 8.91
CA ARG A 140 -10.51 -14.06 8.98
C ARG A 140 -11.12 -12.86 8.28
N ASP A 141 -11.13 -12.90 6.97
CA ASP A 141 -11.58 -11.74 6.19
C ASP A 141 -12.86 -11.97 5.37
N ARG A 142 -13.78 -12.81 5.86
CA ARG A 142 -15.03 -13.13 5.15
C ARG A 142 -15.92 -11.90 4.94
N LYS A 143 -15.95 -10.96 5.89
CA LYS A 143 -16.81 -9.77 5.79
C LYS A 143 -16.30 -8.81 4.72
N THR A 144 -15.00 -8.56 4.68
CA THR A 144 -14.37 -7.72 3.66
C THR A 144 -14.55 -8.33 2.28
N LEU A 145 -14.37 -9.66 2.15
CA LEU A 145 -14.61 -10.36 0.88
C LEU A 145 -16.08 -10.26 0.42
N GLN A 146 -17.04 -10.45 1.33
CA GLN A 146 -18.47 -10.30 1.00
C GLN A 146 -18.78 -8.88 0.53
N LEU A 147 -18.30 -7.87 1.22
CA LEU A 147 -18.50 -6.47 0.85
C LEU A 147 -17.86 -6.15 -0.52
N ALA A 148 -16.66 -6.69 -0.81
CA ALA A 148 -16.04 -6.53 -2.11
C ALA A 148 -16.87 -7.15 -3.24
N VAL A 149 -17.47 -8.33 -3.02
CA VAL A 149 -18.38 -8.96 -3.99
C VAL A 149 -19.63 -8.10 -4.24
N GLU A 150 -20.20 -7.49 -3.19
CA GLU A 150 -21.34 -6.57 -3.31
C GLU A 150 -21.01 -5.33 -4.17
N HIS A 151 -19.76 -4.87 -4.14
CA HIS A 151 -19.25 -3.76 -4.98
C HIS A 151 -18.65 -4.21 -6.32
N GLY A 152 -18.62 -5.52 -6.62
CA GLY A 152 -18.01 -6.06 -7.84
C GLY A 152 -16.49 -5.86 -7.93
N LEU A 153 -15.80 -5.83 -6.79
CA LEU A 153 -14.36 -5.56 -6.69
C LEU A 153 -13.53 -6.83 -6.48
N THR A 154 -12.35 -6.82 -7.05
CA THR A 154 -11.27 -7.76 -6.72
C THR A 154 -10.44 -7.21 -5.55
N LEU A 155 -10.17 -8.05 -4.55
CA LEU A 155 -9.24 -7.73 -3.47
C LEU A 155 -7.86 -8.30 -3.77
N ARG A 156 -6.81 -7.48 -3.50
CA ARG A 156 -5.42 -7.91 -3.50
C ARG A 156 -4.93 -7.91 -2.05
N TYR A 157 -4.65 -9.08 -1.54
CA TYR A 157 -4.22 -9.23 -0.14
C TYR A 157 -2.73 -8.95 0.00
N GLU A 158 -2.37 -8.02 0.91
CA GLU A 158 -0.98 -7.70 1.18
C GLU A 158 -0.51 -8.16 2.55
N ALA A 159 0.77 -8.50 2.64
CA ALA A 159 1.48 -8.63 3.89
C ALA A 159 2.71 -7.70 3.89
N PHE A 160 3.21 -7.39 5.08
CA PHE A 160 4.31 -6.46 5.28
C PHE A 160 5.56 -7.23 5.70
N ALA A 161 6.58 -7.22 4.86
CA ALA A 161 7.84 -7.86 5.17
C ALA A 161 8.64 -7.14 6.26
N ASP A 162 8.50 -5.82 6.35
CA ASP A 162 9.25 -4.91 7.22
C ASP A 162 8.55 -4.57 8.54
N ARG A 163 7.39 -5.18 8.83
CA ARG A 163 6.55 -4.84 9.99
C ARG A 163 6.28 -6.04 10.89
N GLY A 164 6.29 -5.77 12.21
CA GLY A 164 5.85 -6.76 13.20
C GLY A 164 4.33 -6.88 13.28
N TYR A 165 3.85 -8.07 13.66
CA TYR A 165 2.44 -8.42 13.73
C TYR A 165 1.97 -8.74 15.14
N THR A 166 0.75 -8.35 15.47
CA THR A 166 0.04 -8.74 16.70
C THR A 166 -0.41 -10.21 16.63
N SER A 167 -0.85 -10.75 17.75
CA SER A 167 -1.44 -12.12 17.80
C SER A 167 -2.71 -12.29 16.97
N ARG A 168 -3.35 -11.20 16.57
CA ARG A 168 -4.54 -11.18 15.70
C ARG A 168 -4.23 -11.02 14.22
N GLY A 169 -2.96 -10.91 13.82
CA GLY A 169 -2.55 -10.69 12.44
C GLY A 169 -2.62 -9.22 11.98
N LEU A 170 -2.82 -8.28 12.90
CA LEU A 170 -2.76 -6.85 12.60
C LEU A 170 -1.33 -6.33 12.80
N LEU A 171 -0.98 -5.22 12.14
CA LEU A 171 0.31 -4.59 12.32
C LEU A 171 0.47 -4.01 13.73
N LEU A 172 1.69 -4.11 14.27
CA LEU A 172 2.06 -3.38 15.49
C LEU A 172 2.12 -1.88 15.21
N GLY A 173 1.70 -1.08 16.18
CA GLY A 173 1.93 0.38 16.14
C GLY A 173 3.42 0.69 16.00
N ARG A 174 3.79 1.68 15.19
CA ARG A 174 5.20 2.01 14.89
C ARG A 174 6.02 2.39 16.14
N ASP A 175 5.35 2.84 17.21
CA ASP A 175 5.91 3.19 18.53
C ASP A 175 6.24 1.97 19.41
N LYS A 176 5.82 0.78 19.00
CA LYS A 176 6.00 -0.44 19.81
C LYS A 176 7.31 -1.17 19.47
N PRO A 177 7.98 -1.76 20.48
CA PRO A 177 9.14 -2.62 20.23
C PRO A 177 8.80 -3.75 19.24
N GLY A 178 9.69 -3.98 18.25
CA GLY A 178 9.49 -5.00 17.23
C GLY A 178 8.47 -4.63 16.14
N ALA A 179 8.00 -3.38 16.08
CA ALA A 179 7.11 -2.91 15.03
C ALA A 179 7.80 -2.73 13.68
N LEU A 180 9.09 -2.36 13.68
CA LEU A 180 9.93 -2.22 12.50
C LEU A 180 11.02 -3.29 12.55
N LEU A 181 11.22 -3.97 11.42
CA LEU A 181 12.19 -5.05 11.30
C LEU A 181 13.45 -4.57 10.57
N SER A 182 14.59 -5.14 10.94
CA SER A 182 15.85 -4.95 10.21
C SER A 182 15.79 -5.63 8.83
N PRO A 183 16.68 -5.29 7.89
CA PRO A 183 16.71 -5.92 6.57
C PRO A 183 16.83 -7.46 6.62
N ALA A 184 17.61 -8.01 7.56
CA ALA A 184 17.76 -9.45 7.71
C ALA A 184 16.49 -10.11 8.27
N GLU A 185 15.81 -9.47 9.21
CA GLU A 185 14.54 -9.96 9.75
C GLU A 185 13.42 -9.87 8.69
N ALA A 186 13.36 -8.77 7.93
CA ALA A 186 12.42 -8.59 6.85
C ALA A 186 12.57 -9.65 5.75
N ALA A 187 13.80 -9.97 5.36
CA ALA A 187 14.07 -11.05 4.41
C ALA A 187 13.58 -12.42 4.91
N LYS A 188 13.85 -12.76 6.18
CA LYS A 188 13.34 -13.99 6.80
C LYS A 188 11.80 -13.99 6.88
N GLN A 189 11.21 -12.84 7.20
CA GLN A 189 9.75 -12.72 7.28
C GLN A 189 9.11 -12.85 5.90
N ALA A 190 9.70 -12.27 4.84
CA ALA A 190 9.22 -12.40 3.47
C ALA A 190 9.13 -13.88 3.04
N VAL A 191 10.18 -14.66 3.29
CA VAL A 191 10.19 -16.11 3.04
C VAL A 191 9.14 -16.82 3.89
N ALA A 192 8.98 -16.45 5.16
CA ALA A 192 7.94 -17.05 6.01
C ALA A 192 6.53 -16.74 5.51
N ILE A 193 6.28 -15.54 4.99
CA ILE A 193 5.00 -15.14 4.39
C ILE A 193 4.74 -15.94 3.10
N SER A 194 5.72 -16.05 2.20
CA SER A 194 5.57 -16.82 0.95
C SER A 194 5.24 -18.29 1.20
N GLN A 195 5.65 -18.83 2.34
CA GLN A 195 5.35 -20.19 2.80
C GLN A 195 4.11 -20.28 3.69
N ASN A 196 3.31 -19.22 3.83
CA ASN A 196 2.16 -19.13 4.71
C ASN A 196 2.49 -19.45 6.19
N LYS A 197 3.65 -18.97 6.66
CA LYS A 197 4.21 -19.29 8.01
C LYS A 197 4.60 -18.02 8.79
N LEU A 198 3.85 -16.92 8.62
CA LEU A 198 4.11 -15.66 9.32
C LEU A 198 4.20 -15.89 10.84
N ARG A 199 5.19 -15.26 11.49
CA ARG A 199 5.31 -15.22 12.94
C ARG A 199 4.94 -13.85 13.48
N THR A 200 4.11 -13.85 14.52
CA THR A 200 3.79 -12.63 15.28
C THR A 200 4.97 -12.24 16.18
N ALA A 201 4.98 -11.02 16.71
CA ALA A 201 6.00 -10.55 17.66
C ALA A 201 6.11 -11.42 18.93
N ARG A 202 5.06 -12.17 19.26
CA ARG A 202 5.06 -13.15 20.38
C ARG A 202 5.43 -14.57 19.94
N GLY A 203 5.96 -14.75 18.72
CA GLY A 203 6.42 -16.04 18.21
C GLY A 203 5.32 -16.99 17.71
N ARG A 204 4.02 -16.64 17.86
CA ARG A 204 2.91 -17.46 17.36
C ARG A 204 2.90 -17.46 15.83
N ARG A 205 2.74 -18.62 15.20
CA ARG A 205 2.50 -18.74 13.77
C ARG A 205 1.04 -18.42 13.46
N ILE A 206 0.83 -17.65 12.42
CA ILE A 206 -0.50 -17.37 11.85
C ILE A 206 -0.46 -17.62 10.34
N PRO A 207 -1.50 -18.23 9.76
CA PRO A 207 -1.62 -18.35 8.33
C PRO A 207 -1.90 -16.96 7.75
N VAL A 208 -1.16 -16.58 6.71
CA VAL A 208 -1.36 -15.33 5.96
C VAL A 208 -1.22 -15.67 4.49
N ASN A 209 -2.33 -15.67 3.78
CA ASN A 209 -2.34 -15.85 2.33
C ASN A 209 -2.29 -14.47 1.69
N ALA A 210 -1.12 -14.06 1.22
CA ALA A 210 -0.88 -12.75 0.64
C ALA A 210 -0.52 -12.86 -0.85
N ASP A 211 -1.11 -11.99 -1.65
CA ASP A 211 -0.82 -11.88 -3.09
C ASP A 211 0.42 -11.00 -3.33
N THR A 212 0.72 -10.10 -2.39
CA THR A 212 1.81 -9.14 -2.51
C THR A 212 2.48 -8.84 -1.17
N LEU A 213 3.76 -8.44 -1.23
CA LEU A 213 4.54 -7.99 -0.08
C LEU A 213 4.78 -6.48 -0.16
N CYS A 214 4.41 -5.77 0.90
CA CYS A 214 4.69 -4.37 1.05
C CYS A 214 6.02 -4.15 1.78
N VAL A 215 6.79 -3.17 1.29
CA VAL A 215 7.97 -2.60 1.95
C VAL A 215 7.88 -1.08 1.87
N HIS A 216 8.14 -0.41 2.98
CA HIS A 216 8.08 1.06 3.03
C HIS A 216 9.37 1.69 2.50
N SER A 217 9.24 2.64 1.57
CA SER A 217 10.38 3.38 1.00
C SER A 217 10.89 4.51 1.89
N ASP A 218 10.08 4.97 2.85
CA ASP A 218 10.43 6.02 3.82
C ASP A 218 11.23 5.51 5.03
N THR A 219 11.48 4.20 5.10
CA THR A 219 12.28 3.61 6.18
C THR A 219 13.78 3.71 5.86
N PRO A 220 14.65 4.18 6.80
CA PRO A 220 16.08 4.16 6.59
C PRO A 220 16.59 2.76 6.20
N GLY A 221 17.35 2.69 5.11
CA GLY A 221 17.84 1.40 4.59
C GLY A 221 16.86 0.61 3.72
N ALA A 222 15.76 1.21 3.26
CA ALA A 222 14.74 0.57 2.42
C ALA A 222 15.34 -0.16 1.20
N ILE A 223 16.30 0.45 0.49
CA ILE A 223 16.96 -0.18 -0.66
C ILE A 223 17.68 -1.49 -0.26
N LYS A 224 18.42 -1.47 0.86
CA LYS A 224 19.09 -2.68 1.38
C LYS A 224 18.07 -3.76 1.76
N MET A 225 16.97 -3.34 2.35
CA MET A 225 15.88 -4.23 2.74
C MET A 225 15.21 -4.87 1.52
N ILE A 226 14.86 -4.09 0.49
CA ILE A 226 14.24 -4.60 -0.75
C ILE A 226 15.17 -5.60 -1.44
N ARG A 227 16.47 -5.29 -1.55
CA ARG A 227 17.45 -6.22 -2.12
C ARG A 227 17.57 -7.52 -1.32
N ALA A 228 17.62 -7.44 0.01
CA ALA A 228 17.68 -8.62 0.87
C ALA A 228 16.43 -9.49 0.74
N ILE A 229 15.24 -8.88 0.64
CA ILE A 229 13.97 -9.58 0.43
C ILE A 229 13.96 -10.28 -0.93
N ARG A 230 14.33 -9.58 -2.02
CA ARG A 230 14.42 -10.17 -3.36
C ARG A 230 15.36 -11.37 -3.38
N GLN A 231 16.59 -11.19 -2.90
CA GLN A 231 17.57 -12.28 -2.85
C GLN A 231 17.06 -13.50 -2.06
N ALA A 232 16.36 -13.28 -0.96
CA ALA A 232 15.82 -14.36 -0.15
C ALA A 232 14.65 -15.09 -0.81
N LEU A 233 13.83 -14.39 -1.61
CA LEU A 233 12.71 -15.00 -2.34
C LEU A 233 13.18 -15.73 -3.61
N ASP A 234 14.17 -15.19 -4.33
CA ASP A 234 14.72 -15.79 -5.54
C ASP A 234 15.57 -17.04 -5.25
N GLY A 235 16.08 -17.17 -4.03
CA GLY A 235 16.90 -18.31 -3.57
C GLY A 235 16.11 -19.47 -2.94
N ASN A 236 14.77 -19.38 -2.88
CA ASN A 236 13.86 -20.41 -2.39
C ASN A 236 12.97 -20.94 -3.51
#